data_8bcd4cc593831710964d08814ae88382
#
_entry.id   8bcd4cc593831710964d08814ae88382
#
_cell.length_a   1.000
_cell.length_b   1.000
_cell.length_c   1.000
_cell.angle_alpha   90.00
_cell.angle_beta   90.00
_cell.angle_gamma   90.00
#
_symmetry.space_group_name_H-M   'P 1'
#
loop_
_entity.id
_entity.type
_entity.pdbx_description
1 polymer ?
#
loop_
_entity_poly.entity_id
_entity_poly.type
_entity_poly.pdbx_seq_one_letter_code
_entity_poly.pdbx_strand_id
1 'polypeptide(L)'
;MGSEMCIRDRHQVFAAIKKEYEDITITCTAPSKTFNLASMMMSNIFIANPELRAKFRKQLDAAGTSQLGVMGLVACETAYNKGEEWYEAMLSYVKANAEFTRQYVEEQIPGVKMIDLEGTYLVWLDFRKTGLSVDELEDLMINKAKLWLDSGKIFGDCGRGFQRINIACPRATLTEALERIRDAMKSR
;
A
#
# COMPACT_ATOMS: atom_id res chain seq x y z
N MET A 1 -2.72 1.04 8.53
CA MET A 1 -1.88 0.08 7.82
C MET A 1 -0.50 0.20 8.44
N GLY A 2 0.01 -0.91 8.94
CA GLY A 2 1.29 -0.91 9.62
C GLY A 2 2.40 -0.43 8.71
N SER A 3 3.19 0.46 9.23
CA SER A 3 4.35 1.05 8.59
C SER A 3 5.54 0.08 8.52
N GLU A 4 5.27 -1.20 8.41
CA GLU A 4 6.30 -2.26 8.33
C GLU A 4 7.24 -2.10 7.13
N MET A 5 6.93 -1.16 6.23
CA MET A 5 7.76 -0.82 5.08
C MET A 5 8.27 0.63 5.13
N CYS A 6 8.33 1.27 6.30
CA CYS A 6 8.96 2.58 6.42
C CYS A 6 10.44 2.48 6.09
N ILE A 7 10.87 3.21 5.06
CA ILE A 7 12.25 3.18 4.55
C ILE A 7 13.20 4.00 5.44
N ARG A 8 12.68 5.00 6.16
CA ARG A 8 13.47 5.95 6.97
C ARG A 8 13.73 5.48 8.38
N ASP A 9 12.75 4.78 9.00
CA ASP A 9 12.81 4.38 10.40
C ASP A 9 12.15 3.02 10.62
N ARG A 10 12.39 2.44 11.81
CA ARG A 10 11.63 1.27 12.25
C ARG A 10 10.24 1.71 12.69
N HIS A 11 9.25 0.93 12.32
CA HIS A 11 7.90 1.09 12.83
C HIS A 11 7.89 1.09 14.37
N GLN A 12 7.27 2.11 14.95
CA GLN A 12 7.05 2.21 16.39
C GLN A 12 5.63 1.74 16.70
N VAL A 13 5.51 0.62 17.40
CA VAL A 13 4.20 0.15 17.88
C VAL A 13 3.71 1.11 18.97
N PHE A 14 2.59 1.80 18.74
CA PHE A 14 2.08 2.82 19.65
C PHE A 14 1.93 2.32 21.09
N ALA A 15 1.41 1.10 21.27
CA ALA A 15 1.28 0.46 22.59
C ALA A 15 2.63 0.25 23.32
N ALA A 16 3.76 0.23 22.58
CA ALA A 16 5.09 0.01 23.16
C ALA A 16 5.84 1.32 23.50
N ILE A 17 5.29 2.50 23.16
CA ILE A 17 5.94 3.78 23.42
C ILE A 17 5.95 4.10 24.91
N LYS A 18 4.83 3.86 25.61
CA LYS A 18 4.65 4.07 27.06
C LYS A 18 3.72 3.02 27.62
N LYS A 19 3.93 2.65 28.87
CA LYS A 19 3.11 1.63 29.55
C LYS A 19 1.61 1.98 29.58
N GLU A 20 1.28 3.26 29.77
CA GLU A 20 -0.10 3.72 29.82
C GLU A 20 -0.84 3.60 28.48
N TYR A 21 -0.10 3.56 27.36
CA TYR A 21 -0.71 3.41 26.04
C TYR A 21 -1.18 1.98 25.76
N GLU A 22 -0.59 0.99 26.43
CA GLU A 22 -1.00 -0.40 26.32
C GLU A 22 -2.46 -0.61 26.75
N ASP A 23 -2.90 0.12 27.80
CA ASP A 23 -4.25 -0.02 28.35
C ASP A 23 -5.36 0.58 27.49
N ILE A 24 -5.04 1.48 26.58
CA ILE A 24 -5.99 2.20 25.71
C ILE A 24 -5.90 1.82 24.25
N THR A 25 -5.02 0.86 23.90
CA THR A 25 -4.70 0.55 22.49
C THR A 25 -5.26 -0.80 22.05
N ILE A 26 -5.80 -0.82 20.84
CA ILE A 26 -6.04 -2.02 20.04
C ILE A 26 -5.07 -1.99 18.86
N THR A 27 -4.08 -2.89 18.87
CA THR A 27 -3.13 -3.01 17.76
C THR A 27 -3.62 -4.07 16.78
N CYS A 28 -3.86 -3.66 15.54
CA CYS A 28 -4.30 -4.54 14.46
C CYS A 28 -3.18 -4.66 13.42
N THR A 29 -2.74 -5.89 13.14
CA THR A 29 -1.79 -6.21 12.09
C THR A 29 -2.34 -7.27 11.15
N ALA A 30 -1.80 -7.37 9.95
CA ALA A 30 -2.21 -8.41 9.01
C ALA A 30 -1.08 -8.76 8.04
N PRO A 31 -0.95 -10.04 7.64
CA PRO A 31 0.03 -10.47 6.63
C PRO A 31 -0.38 -10.07 5.20
N SER A 32 -1.57 -9.50 5.04
CA SER A 32 -2.24 -9.28 3.75
C SER A 32 -1.44 -8.45 2.74
N LYS A 33 -0.75 -7.41 3.19
CA LYS A 33 0.05 -6.56 2.31
C LYS A 33 1.51 -7.02 2.21
N THR A 34 2.10 -7.41 3.33
CA THR A 34 3.48 -7.88 3.39
C THR A 34 3.70 -9.16 2.58
N PHE A 35 2.77 -10.11 2.69
CA PHE A 35 2.89 -11.43 2.05
C PHE A 35 1.86 -11.68 0.93
N ASN A 36 1.18 -10.64 0.46
CA ASN A 36 0.15 -10.72 -0.58
C ASN A 36 -0.98 -11.74 -0.25
N LEU A 37 -1.41 -11.78 1.01
CA LEU A 37 -2.40 -12.72 1.53
C LEU A 37 -3.76 -12.07 1.82
N ALA A 38 -4.14 -11.02 1.10
CA ALA A 38 -5.37 -10.27 1.37
C ALA A 38 -6.63 -11.15 1.28
N SER A 39 -6.69 -12.08 0.33
CA SER A 39 -7.82 -13.01 0.15
C SER A 39 -8.00 -14.00 1.30
N MET A 40 -6.98 -14.21 2.12
CA MET A 40 -7.05 -15.08 3.30
C MET A 40 -7.79 -14.45 4.48
N MET A 41 -8.10 -13.13 4.41
CA MET A 41 -8.89 -12.37 5.40
C MET A 41 -8.43 -12.57 6.85
N MET A 42 -7.11 -12.60 7.08
CA MET A 42 -6.51 -12.75 8.40
C MET A 42 -5.99 -11.44 8.97
N SER A 43 -6.29 -11.22 10.25
CA SER A 43 -5.74 -10.12 11.04
C SER A 43 -5.34 -10.62 12.42
N ASN A 44 -4.23 -10.09 12.95
CA ASN A 44 -3.81 -10.31 14.32
C ASN A 44 -4.20 -9.09 15.14
N ILE A 45 -4.93 -9.29 16.23
CA ILE A 45 -5.46 -8.21 17.06
C ILE A 45 -4.94 -8.38 18.48
N PHE A 46 -4.14 -7.40 18.91
CA PHE A 46 -3.50 -7.39 20.22
C PHE A 46 -4.20 -6.35 21.12
N ILE A 47 -4.73 -6.81 22.25
CA ILE A 47 -5.42 -5.96 23.24
C ILE A 47 -4.95 -6.39 24.62
N ALA A 48 -4.10 -5.59 25.25
CA ALA A 48 -3.58 -5.89 26.58
C ALA A 48 -4.65 -5.74 27.67
N ASN A 49 -5.42 -4.65 27.63
CA ASN A 49 -6.49 -4.37 28.57
C ASN A 49 -7.59 -5.43 28.52
N PRO A 50 -7.85 -6.18 29.62
CA PRO A 50 -8.82 -7.28 29.65
C PRO A 50 -10.27 -6.82 29.44
N GLU A 51 -10.65 -5.64 29.93
CA GLU A 51 -12.00 -5.10 29.76
C GLU A 51 -12.26 -4.72 28.29
N LEU A 52 -11.30 -4.04 27.69
CA LEU A 52 -11.36 -3.67 26.28
C LEU A 52 -11.39 -4.91 25.38
N ARG A 53 -10.58 -5.93 25.71
CA ARG A 53 -10.56 -7.21 25.02
C ARG A 53 -11.88 -7.97 25.12
N ALA A 54 -12.52 -7.95 26.31
CA ALA A 54 -13.83 -8.58 26.50
C ALA A 54 -14.94 -7.89 25.68
N LYS A 55 -14.94 -6.54 25.65
CA LYS A 55 -15.85 -5.76 24.81
C LYS A 55 -15.66 -6.07 23.34
N PHE A 56 -14.42 -6.11 22.89
CA PHE A 56 -14.07 -6.44 21.50
C PHE A 56 -14.57 -7.84 21.10
N ARG A 57 -14.29 -8.87 21.93
CA ARG A 57 -14.74 -10.25 21.68
C ARG A 57 -16.27 -10.34 21.59
N LYS A 58 -16.97 -9.68 22.51
CA LYS A 58 -18.43 -9.65 22.48
C LYS A 58 -18.99 -9.08 21.16
N GLN A 59 -18.37 -8.02 20.62
CA GLN A 59 -18.78 -7.45 19.33
C GLN A 59 -18.44 -8.36 18.16
N LEU A 60 -17.28 -9.00 18.19
CA LEU A 60 -16.87 -9.95 17.17
C LEU A 60 -17.82 -11.15 17.06
N ASP A 61 -18.24 -11.69 18.23
CA ASP A 61 -19.21 -12.78 18.32
C ASP A 61 -20.59 -12.33 17.83
N ALA A 62 -21.04 -11.15 18.23
CA ALA A 62 -22.33 -10.58 17.81
C ALA A 62 -22.38 -10.32 16.28
N ALA A 63 -21.25 -9.98 15.68
CA ALA A 63 -21.11 -9.80 14.23
C ALA A 63 -21.00 -11.13 13.44
N GLY A 64 -20.88 -12.26 14.14
CA GLY A 64 -20.73 -13.58 13.50
C GLY A 64 -19.36 -13.78 12.80
N THR A 65 -18.36 -12.97 13.14
CA THR A 65 -17.04 -12.98 12.50
C THR A 65 -15.93 -13.56 13.36
N SER A 66 -16.29 -14.26 14.45
CA SER A 66 -15.35 -14.90 15.38
C SER A 66 -14.72 -16.20 14.83
N GLN A 67 -15.30 -16.78 13.77
CA GLN A 67 -14.81 -18.00 13.15
C GLN A 67 -13.72 -17.71 12.13
N LEU A 68 -12.56 -18.34 12.32
CA LEU A 68 -11.41 -18.18 11.44
C LEU A 68 -11.36 -19.31 10.39
N GLY A 69 -11.04 -18.94 9.15
CA GLY A 69 -10.80 -19.91 8.10
C GLY A 69 -9.47 -20.63 8.30
N VAL A 70 -9.48 -21.98 8.22
CA VAL A 70 -8.28 -22.80 8.40
C VAL A 70 -7.14 -22.39 7.46
N MET A 71 -7.45 -22.13 6.19
CA MET A 71 -6.46 -21.70 5.21
C MET A 71 -5.81 -20.36 5.58
N GLY A 72 -6.57 -19.43 6.13
CA GLY A 72 -6.06 -18.15 6.62
C GLY A 72 -5.11 -18.32 7.79
N LEU A 73 -5.43 -19.20 8.74
CA LEU A 73 -4.57 -19.51 9.89
C LEU A 73 -3.24 -20.12 9.43
N VAL A 74 -3.28 -21.16 8.58
CA VAL A 74 -2.08 -21.83 8.07
C VAL A 74 -1.21 -20.87 7.24
N ALA A 75 -1.84 -20.05 6.38
CA ALA A 75 -1.12 -19.08 5.57
C ALA A 75 -0.44 -18.01 6.44
N CYS A 76 -1.13 -17.49 7.46
CA CYS A 76 -0.59 -16.52 8.39
C CYS A 76 0.59 -17.06 9.18
N GLU A 77 0.44 -18.25 9.77
CA GLU A 77 1.48 -18.94 10.52
C GLU A 77 2.70 -19.23 9.65
N THR A 78 2.49 -19.76 8.45
CA THR A 78 3.57 -20.05 7.51
C THR A 78 4.31 -18.80 7.08
N ALA A 79 3.60 -17.71 6.76
CA ALA A 79 4.19 -16.45 6.35
C ALA A 79 5.12 -15.89 7.43
N TYR A 80 4.68 -15.86 8.69
CA TYR A 80 5.49 -15.33 9.78
C TYR A 80 6.64 -16.23 10.22
N ASN A 81 6.48 -17.55 10.14
CA ASN A 81 7.50 -18.48 10.60
C ASN A 81 8.53 -18.89 9.52
N LYS A 82 8.15 -18.80 8.23
CA LYS A 82 8.95 -19.32 7.12
C LYS A 82 9.08 -18.36 5.94
N GLY A 83 8.51 -17.16 6.02
CA GLY A 83 8.43 -16.21 4.91
C GLY A 83 9.57 -15.20 4.84
N GLU A 84 10.58 -15.25 5.71
CA GLU A 84 11.62 -14.22 5.82
C GLU A 84 12.43 -14.06 4.53
N GLU A 85 12.93 -15.16 3.96
CA GLU A 85 13.70 -15.14 2.72
C GLU A 85 12.90 -14.51 1.56
N TRP A 86 11.64 -14.93 1.41
CA TRP A 86 10.74 -14.37 0.40
C TRP A 86 10.50 -12.86 0.64
N TYR A 87 10.30 -12.47 1.90
CA TYR A 87 10.07 -11.08 2.30
C TYR A 87 11.25 -10.18 1.96
N GLU A 88 12.47 -10.58 2.27
CA GLU A 88 13.69 -9.84 1.96
C GLU A 88 13.90 -9.71 0.44
N ALA A 89 13.67 -10.79 -0.31
CA ALA A 89 13.73 -10.76 -1.76
C ALA A 89 12.68 -9.80 -2.35
N MET A 90 11.45 -9.84 -1.86
CA MET A 90 10.37 -8.95 -2.25
C MET A 90 10.70 -7.49 -1.95
N LEU A 91 11.20 -7.17 -0.75
CA LEU A 91 11.60 -5.81 -0.38
C LEU A 91 12.68 -5.27 -1.31
N SER A 92 13.69 -6.06 -1.61
CA SER A 92 14.76 -5.69 -2.53
C SER A 92 14.22 -5.39 -3.93
N TYR A 93 13.31 -6.22 -4.40
CA TYR A 93 12.66 -6.05 -5.70
C TYR A 93 11.81 -4.79 -5.77
N VAL A 94 10.99 -4.54 -4.75
CA VAL A 94 10.13 -3.34 -4.67
C VAL A 94 10.97 -2.06 -4.58
N LYS A 95 12.06 -2.07 -3.80
CA LYS A 95 13.00 -0.93 -3.75
C LYS A 95 13.60 -0.63 -5.14
N ALA A 96 14.03 -1.67 -5.86
CA ALA A 96 14.53 -1.51 -7.22
C ALA A 96 13.46 -0.99 -8.19
N ASN A 97 12.19 -1.41 -8.04
CA ASN A 97 11.07 -0.88 -8.80
C ASN A 97 10.78 0.59 -8.46
N ALA A 98 10.88 0.98 -7.19
CA ALA A 98 10.70 2.37 -6.77
C ALA A 98 11.75 3.30 -7.38
N GLU A 99 13.01 2.91 -7.33
CA GLU A 99 14.11 3.68 -7.93
C GLU A 99 13.96 3.78 -9.46
N PHE A 100 13.65 2.67 -10.11
CA PHE A 100 13.36 2.68 -11.54
C PHE A 100 12.20 3.61 -11.90
N THR A 101 11.11 3.58 -11.12
CA THR A 101 9.95 4.44 -11.37
C THR A 101 10.34 5.91 -11.23
N ARG A 102 11.10 6.26 -10.18
CA ARG A 102 11.60 7.62 -9.95
C ARG A 102 12.39 8.11 -11.14
N GLN A 103 13.43 7.36 -11.53
CA GLN A 103 14.30 7.73 -12.64
C GLN A 103 13.50 7.85 -13.94
N TYR A 104 12.63 6.88 -14.24
CA TYR A 104 11.83 6.91 -15.45
C TYR A 104 10.90 8.14 -15.53
N VAL A 105 10.22 8.45 -14.42
CA VAL A 105 9.31 9.61 -14.36
C VAL A 105 10.07 10.92 -14.55
N GLU A 106 11.20 11.08 -13.86
CA GLU A 106 12.03 12.28 -13.94
C GLU A 106 12.62 12.51 -15.35
N GLU A 107 13.07 11.45 -16.01
CA GLU A 107 13.73 11.54 -17.32
C GLU A 107 12.75 11.56 -18.50
N GLN A 108 11.64 10.83 -18.40
CA GLN A 108 10.79 10.51 -19.54
C GLN A 108 9.40 11.16 -19.52
N ILE A 109 8.93 11.69 -18.37
CA ILE A 109 7.58 12.24 -18.28
C ILE A 109 7.63 13.67 -17.71
N PRO A 110 7.90 14.66 -18.58
CA PRO A 110 8.02 16.06 -18.17
C PRO A 110 6.78 16.58 -17.43
N GLY A 111 6.99 17.30 -16.33
CA GLY A 111 5.91 17.88 -15.53
C GLY A 111 5.29 16.93 -14.50
N VAL A 112 5.70 15.66 -14.50
CA VAL A 112 5.27 14.67 -13.48
C VAL A 112 6.40 14.47 -12.48
N LYS A 113 6.03 14.31 -11.19
CA LYS A 113 6.97 14.04 -10.11
C LYS A 113 6.49 12.83 -9.31
N MET A 114 7.40 11.91 -9.01
CA MET A 114 7.16 10.87 -8.01
C MET A 114 7.34 11.45 -6.61
N ILE A 115 6.35 11.22 -5.72
CA ILE A 115 6.48 11.55 -4.30
C ILE A 115 7.37 10.52 -3.62
N ASP A 116 8.17 10.96 -2.66
CA ASP A 116 9.08 10.09 -1.92
C ASP A 116 8.32 8.94 -1.25
N LEU A 117 8.75 7.71 -1.57
CA LEU A 117 8.15 6.50 -1.04
C LEU A 117 8.80 6.19 0.32
N GLU A 118 8.07 6.46 1.40
CA GLU A 118 8.52 6.18 2.77
C GLU A 118 8.03 4.83 3.29
N GLY A 119 7.03 4.25 2.65
CA GLY A 119 6.47 2.96 3.03
C GLY A 119 5.53 2.38 1.98
N THR A 120 5.28 1.09 2.07
CA THR A 120 4.45 0.32 1.13
C THR A 120 5.06 0.22 -0.28
N TYR A 121 4.24 -0.16 -1.24
CA TYR A 121 4.57 -0.27 -2.67
C TYR A 121 3.59 0.54 -3.53
N LEU A 122 2.93 1.53 -2.91
CA LEU A 122 1.94 2.39 -3.57
C LEU A 122 2.55 3.78 -3.76
N VAL A 123 3.00 4.04 -4.97
CA VAL A 123 3.66 5.28 -5.35
C VAL A 123 2.64 6.32 -5.77
N TRP A 124 2.84 7.56 -5.34
CA TRP A 124 2.08 8.72 -5.79
C TRP A 124 2.84 9.47 -6.88
N LEU A 125 2.17 9.70 -8.01
CA LEU A 125 2.64 10.51 -9.11
C LEU A 125 1.88 11.83 -9.14
N ASP A 126 2.60 12.94 -9.05
CA ASP A 126 2.07 14.31 -9.04
C ASP A 126 2.04 14.88 -10.46
N PHE A 127 0.85 15.06 -11.01
CA PHE A 127 0.61 15.61 -12.35
C PHE A 127 0.24 17.10 -12.32
N ARG A 128 0.20 17.76 -11.16
CA ARG A 128 -0.30 19.15 -11.03
C ARG A 128 0.45 20.17 -11.89
N LYS A 129 1.72 19.89 -12.18
CA LYS A 129 2.54 20.76 -13.06
C LYS A 129 2.32 20.51 -14.55
N THR A 130 1.50 19.56 -14.93
CA THR A 130 1.23 19.25 -16.34
C THR A 130 0.16 20.15 -16.95
N GLY A 131 -0.60 20.89 -16.14
CA GLY A 131 -1.71 21.74 -16.57
C GLY A 131 -3.01 20.99 -16.86
N LEU A 132 -3.05 19.66 -16.66
CA LEU A 132 -4.27 18.87 -16.83
C LEU A 132 -5.24 19.10 -15.67
N SER A 133 -6.51 19.26 -16.00
CA SER A 133 -7.60 19.13 -15.03
C SER A 133 -7.69 17.68 -14.52
N VAL A 134 -8.45 17.46 -13.44
CA VAL A 134 -8.64 16.12 -12.87
C VAL A 134 -9.30 15.18 -13.88
N ASP A 135 -10.31 15.67 -14.60
CA ASP A 135 -11.07 14.88 -15.57
C ASP A 135 -10.22 14.56 -16.82
N GLU A 136 -9.42 15.51 -17.30
CA GLU A 136 -8.47 15.26 -18.39
C GLU A 136 -7.39 14.25 -17.99
N LEU A 137 -6.91 14.29 -16.74
CA LEU A 137 -5.95 13.33 -16.23
C LEU A 137 -6.55 11.93 -16.15
N GLU A 138 -7.81 11.80 -15.74
CA GLU A 138 -8.50 10.50 -15.74
C GLU A 138 -8.74 9.96 -17.14
N ASP A 139 -9.21 10.82 -18.06
CA ASP A 139 -9.38 10.43 -19.46
C ASP A 139 -8.05 9.97 -20.07
N LEU A 140 -6.97 10.69 -19.78
CA LEU A 140 -5.63 10.31 -20.24
C LEU A 140 -5.23 8.92 -19.71
N MET A 141 -5.43 8.64 -18.41
CA MET A 141 -5.06 7.35 -17.83
C MET A 141 -5.91 6.20 -18.37
N ILE A 142 -7.24 6.37 -18.41
CA ILE A 142 -8.16 5.30 -18.78
C ILE A 142 -8.21 5.10 -20.29
N ASN A 143 -8.40 6.19 -21.05
CA ASN A 143 -8.74 6.09 -22.45
C ASN A 143 -7.52 6.17 -23.38
N LYS A 144 -6.44 6.88 -22.98
CA LYS A 144 -5.22 6.96 -23.79
C LYS A 144 -4.15 5.99 -23.32
N ALA A 145 -3.74 6.04 -22.07
CA ALA A 145 -2.74 5.11 -21.51
C ALA A 145 -3.28 3.68 -21.32
N LYS A 146 -4.63 3.50 -21.29
CA LYS A 146 -5.28 2.21 -21.02
C LYS A 146 -4.84 1.59 -19.67
N LEU A 147 -4.75 2.44 -18.66
CA LEU A 147 -4.39 2.07 -17.31
C LEU A 147 -5.52 2.44 -16.34
N TRP A 148 -5.82 1.50 -15.44
CA TRP A 148 -6.74 1.74 -14.33
C TRP A 148 -5.92 1.93 -13.05
N LEU A 149 -5.55 3.19 -12.77
CA LEU A 149 -4.84 3.59 -11.56
C LEU A 149 -5.83 4.10 -10.50
N ASP A 150 -5.36 4.26 -9.26
CA ASP A 150 -6.16 4.93 -8.24
C ASP A 150 -6.05 6.45 -8.42
N SER A 151 -7.14 7.07 -8.84
CA SER A 151 -7.21 8.53 -8.92
C SER A 151 -7.08 9.16 -7.54
N GLY A 152 -6.24 10.18 -7.44
CA GLY A 152 -6.03 10.88 -6.17
C GLY A 152 -7.30 11.51 -5.60
N LYS A 153 -8.28 11.87 -6.45
CA LYS A 153 -9.56 12.46 -6.02
C LYS A 153 -10.36 11.58 -5.06
N ILE A 154 -10.22 10.25 -5.12
CA ILE A 154 -10.93 9.34 -4.20
C ILE A 154 -10.43 9.43 -2.75
N PHE A 155 -9.26 10.08 -2.54
CA PHE A 155 -8.66 10.30 -1.23
C PHE A 155 -8.92 11.71 -0.67
N GLY A 156 -9.76 12.49 -1.33
CA GLY A 156 -10.15 13.85 -0.95
C GLY A 156 -9.54 14.93 -1.84
N ASP A 157 -9.85 16.19 -1.54
CA ASP A 157 -9.46 17.32 -2.39
C ASP A 157 -7.94 17.52 -2.50
N CYS A 158 -7.19 17.20 -1.45
CA CYS A 158 -5.72 17.26 -1.47
C CYS A 158 -5.08 16.26 -2.45
N GLY A 159 -5.81 15.20 -2.84
CA GLY A 159 -5.36 14.21 -3.81
C GLY A 159 -5.62 14.58 -5.28
N ARG A 160 -6.30 15.70 -5.55
CA ARG A 160 -6.57 16.14 -6.93
C ARG A 160 -5.27 16.40 -7.70
N GLY A 161 -5.20 15.88 -8.92
CA GLY A 161 -4.01 15.98 -9.77
C GLY A 161 -2.92 14.95 -9.46
N PHE A 162 -3.23 13.96 -8.61
CA PHE A 162 -2.37 12.82 -8.36
C PHE A 162 -2.96 11.53 -8.93
N GLN A 163 -2.06 10.57 -9.23
CA GLN A 163 -2.39 9.18 -9.54
C GLN A 163 -1.55 8.26 -8.66
N ARG A 164 -2.16 7.22 -8.08
CA ARG A 164 -1.45 6.24 -7.26
C ARG A 164 -1.26 4.95 -8.05
N ILE A 165 0.01 4.54 -8.21
CA ILE A 165 0.39 3.32 -8.92
C ILE A 165 0.95 2.28 -7.96
N ASN A 166 0.58 1.00 -8.18
CA ASN A 166 1.15 -0.14 -7.48
C ASN A 166 2.39 -0.63 -8.23
N ILE A 167 3.56 -0.60 -7.58
CA ILE A 167 4.84 -1.03 -8.14
C ILE A 167 5.26 -2.44 -7.72
N ALA A 168 4.45 -3.16 -6.90
CA ALA A 168 4.69 -4.54 -6.54
C ALA A 168 4.21 -5.49 -7.65
N CYS A 169 4.80 -5.35 -8.83
CA CYS A 169 4.52 -6.15 -10.01
C CYS A 169 5.83 -6.46 -10.76
N PRO A 170 5.84 -7.39 -11.73
CA PRO A 170 7.01 -7.63 -12.56
C PRO A 170 7.51 -6.35 -13.24
N ARG A 171 8.84 -6.19 -13.33
CA ARG A 171 9.49 -5.03 -13.95
C ARG A 171 8.96 -4.74 -15.37
N ALA A 172 8.72 -5.79 -16.16
CA ALA A 172 8.20 -5.64 -17.51
C ALA A 172 6.82 -4.97 -17.53
N THR A 173 5.92 -5.37 -16.63
CA THR A 173 4.58 -4.77 -16.47
C THR A 173 4.69 -3.31 -16.03
N LEU A 174 5.58 -3.01 -15.09
CA LEU A 174 5.82 -1.64 -14.64
C LEU A 174 6.37 -0.76 -15.75
N THR A 175 7.34 -1.26 -16.51
CA THR A 175 7.93 -0.56 -17.65
C THR A 175 6.86 -0.23 -18.68
N GLU A 176 6.07 -1.22 -19.10
CA GLU A 176 4.96 -1.03 -20.04
C GLU A 176 3.96 0.03 -19.55
N ALA A 177 3.60 0.00 -18.26
CA ALA A 177 2.69 1.00 -17.70
C ALA A 177 3.27 2.42 -17.77
N LEU A 178 4.53 2.60 -17.42
CA LEU A 178 5.21 3.90 -17.47
C LEU A 178 5.39 4.39 -18.93
N GLU A 179 5.68 3.50 -19.87
CA GLU A 179 5.73 3.82 -21.30
C GLU A 179 4.39 4.30 -21.83
N ARG A 180 3.31 3.62 -21.49
CA ARG A 180 1.93 4.02 -21.85
C ARG A 180 1.58 5.42 -21.30
N ILE A 181 1.96 5.73 -20.06
CA ILE A 181 1.77 7.07 -19.48
C ILE A 181 2.57 8.10 -20.29
N ARG A 182 3.87 7.84 -20.53
CA ARG A 182 4.75 8.71 -21.33
C ARG A 182 4.14 9.01 -22.70
N ASP A 183 3.70 7.99 -23.41
CA ASP A 183 3.21 8.12 -24.79
C ASP A 183 1.84 8.82 -24.83
N ALA A 184 0.97 8.56 -23.85
CA ALA A 184 -0.28 9.29 -23.69
C ALA A 184 -0.03 10.78 -23.38
N MET A 185 0.98 11.10 -22.59
CA MET A 185 1.39 12.49 -22.30
C MET A 185 1.95 13.21 -23.53
N LYS A 186 2.63 12.52 -24.44
CA LYS A 186 3.16 13.10 -25.70
C LYS A 186 2.09 13.33 -26.76
N SER A 187 1.01 12.58 -26.73
CA SER A 187 -0.09 12.63 -27.70
C SER A 187 -1.20 13.62 -27.36
N ARG A 188 -0.94 14.56 -26.48
CA ARG A 188 -1.87 15.61 -26.04
C ARG A 188 -2.12 16.65 -27.12
#